data_10f0b6765e1b5f2ae233ea53c8d4877d
#
_entry.id   10f0b6765e1b5f2ae233ea53c8d4877d
#
_cell.length_a   1.000
_cell.length_b   1.000
_cell.length_c   1.000
_cell.angle_alpha   90.00
_cell.angle_beta   90.00
_cell.angle_gamma   90.00
#
_symmetry.space_group_name_H-M   'P 1'
#
loop_
_entity.id
_entity.type
_entity.pdbx_description
1 polymer ?
#
loop_
_entity_poly.entity_id
_entity_poly.type
_entity_poly.pdbx_seq_one_letter_code
_entity_poly.pdbx_strand_id
1 'polypeptide(L)'
;MSVPGAVGSSHRRPIVITRPAAQAVAWQQALQAAGHPVVLLPCLSIHPAPDAHALRAAWAELGQWNALMFVSANAIDAFFAQRPADMQWPQDAHAPRAWVPGPASAKALESAAVPTHLIDAPDAQAEQFDSESLWEQVRSQVGSGFQLLVVRGGRADALSPVSPPASTGLSTGIGREWLAERVESAGGSVGWLLAYVRGAPQWTDAEYAQAARARDDGAVWLFSSSECVAHLQALTHSGPAAWRNSAGPGQSAWSGSVALATHPRIAKAARAAGFGTVYLTRPGLADVLASIESIP
;
A
#
# COMPACT_ATOMS: atom_id res chain seq x y z
N MET A 1 -46.20 25.82 25.47
CA MET A 1 -44.76 26.02 25.21
C MET A 1 -44.18 24.66 24.95
N SER A 2 -44.03 24.30 23.65
CA SER A 2 -43.44 23.02 23.25
C SER A 2 -41.93 23.18 23.21
N VAL A 3 -41.20 22.30 23.89
CA VAL A 3 -39.75 22.19 23.87
C VAL A 3 -39.34 21.61 22.52
N PRO A 4 -38.41 22.22 21.75
CA PRO A 4 -37.93 21.59 20.53
C PRO A 4 -37.14 20.33 20.88
N GLY A 5 -37.52 19.23 20.24
CA GLY A 5 -36.86 17.93 20.39
C GLY A 5 -35.37 18.02 20.09
N ALA A 6 -34.57 17.37 20.91
CA ALA A 6 -33.15 17.18 20.71
C ALA A 6 -32.92 16.54 19.34
N VAL A 7 -32.20 17.25 18.48
CA VAL A 7 -31.66 16.71 17.24
C VAL A 7 -30.73 15.57 17.65
N GLY A 8 -31.15 14.35 17.36
CA GLY A 8 -30.34 13.16 17.62
C GLY A 8 -28.96 13.33 16.95
N SER A 9 -27.92 13.38 17.76
CA SER A 9 -26.56 13.28 17.26
C SER A 9 -26.42 11.91 16.58
N SER A 10 -26.49 11.89 15.25
CA SER A 10 -26.17 10.68 14.51
C SER A 10 -24.70 10.35 14.85
N HIS A 11 -24.50 9.33 15.67
CA HIS A 11 -23.18 8.83 15.99
C HIS A 11 -22.57 8.33 14.67
N ARG A 12 -21.64 9.12 14.10
CA ARG A 12 -20.90 8.69 12.90
C ARG A 12 -20.11 7.44 13.25
N ARG A 13 -20.18 6.43 12.39
CA ARG A 13 -19.44 5.18 12.57
C ARG A 13 -17.94 5.47 12.63
N PRO A 14 -17.19 4.82 13.53
CA PRO A 14 -15.73 4.91 13.54
C PRO A 14 -15.14 4.37 12.23
N ILE A 15 -14.07 4.99 11.77
CA ILE A 15 -13.31 4.53 10.60
C ILE A 15 -12.00 3.89 11.07
N VAL A 16 -11.80 2.62 10.75
CA VAL A 16 -10.55 1.91 11.03
C VAL A 16 -9.63 2.02 9.82
N ILE A 17 -8.49 2.67 10.00
CA ILE A 17 -7.44 2.75 8.98
C ILE A 17 -6.48 1.59 9.19
N THR A 18 -6.35 0.70 8.18
CA THR A 18 -5.52 -0.51 8.23
C THR A 18 -4.15 -0.35 7.54
N ARG A 19 -3.87 0.84 6.98
CA ARG A 19 -2.61 1.17 6.31
C ARG A 19 -1.42 1.15 7.28
N PRO A 20 -0.18 0.95 6.80
CA PRO A 20 1.02 1.18 7.60
C PRO A 20 0.99 2.56 8.26
N ALA A 21 1.48 2.66 9.50
CA ALA A 21 1.33 3.84 10.36
C ALA A 21 1.80 5.14 9.68
N ALA A 22 2.96 5.12 9.02
CA ALA A 22 3.49 6.28 8.32
C ALA A 22 2.56 6.81 7.21
N GLN A 23 1.82 5.93 6.54
CA GLN A 23 0.88 6.29 5.47
C GLN A 23 -0.52 6.65 6.01
N ALA A 24 -0.80 6.34 7.26
CA ALA A 24 -2.11 6.57 7.87
C ALA A 24 -2.32 8.03 8.32
N VAL A 25 -1.23 8.78 8.61
CA VAL A 25 -1.30 10.10 9.24
C VAL A 25 -2.14 11.10 8.45
N ALA A 26 -1.87 11.27 7.16
CA ALA A 26 -2.64 12.20 6.31
C ALA A 26 -4.12 11.79 6.19
N TRP A 27 -4.39 10.49 6.15
CA TRP A 27 -5.73 9.93 6.10
C TRP A 27 -6.49 10.15 7.40
N GLN A 28 -5.81 9.94 8.54
CA GLN A 28 -6.37 10.20 9.85
C GLN A 28 -6.77 11.67 9.99
N GLN A 29 -5.87 12.58 9.66
CA GLN A 29 -6.13 14.02 9.75
C GLN A 29 -7.32 14.45 8.89
N ALA A 30 -7.39 13.98 7.65
CA ALA A 30 -8.48 14.33 6.74
C ALA A 30 -9.84 13.76 7.21
N LEU A 31 -9.88 12.51 7.66
CA LEU A 31 -11.10 11.89 8.17
C LEU A 31 -11.57 12.55 9.48
N GLN A 32 -10.64 12.89 10.38
CA GLN A 32 -10.96 13.63 11.60
C GLN A 32 -11.46 15.06 11.30
N ALA A 33 -10.85 15.76 10.33
CA ALA A 33 -11.31 17.06 9.87
C ALA A 33 -12.73 17.00 9.27
N ALA A 34 -13.09 15.88 8.64
CA ALA A 34 -14.45 15.60 8.16
C ALA A 34 -15.41 15.16 9.29
N GLY A 35 -14.94 15.09 10.54
CA GLY A 35 -15.75 14.79 11.72
C GLY A 35 -16.00 13.30 11.98
N HIS A 36 -15.19 12.40 11.40
CA HIS A 36 -15.27 10.97 11.68
C HIS A 36 -14.36 10.58 12.86
N PRO A 37 -14.84 9.75 13.80
CA PRO A 37 -13.97 9.06 14.75
C PRO A 37 -13.02 8.12 13.98
N VAL A 38 -11.71 8.20 14.25
CA VAL A 38 -10.72 7.40 13.54
C VAL A 38 -9.94 6.52 14.51
N VAL A 39 -9.80 5.26 14.13
CA VAL A 39 -9.01 4.25 14.83
C VAL A 39 -7.87 3.81 13.91
N LEU A 40 -6.62 3.85 14.39
CA LEU A 40 -5.47 3.37 13.66
C LEU A 40 -5.16 1.93 14.11
N LEU A 41 -5.32 0.97 13.19
CA LEU A 41 -5.00 -0.43 13.40
C LEU A 41 -4.24 -0.97 12.18
N PRO A 42 -2.96 -0.65 12.03
CA PRO A 42 -2.18 -1.14 10.91
C PRO A 42 -2.23 -2.67 10.82
N CYS A 43 -2.62 -3.18 9.65
CA CYS A 43 -2.66 -4.62 9.38
C CYS A 43 -1.47 -5.07 8.52
N LEU A 44 -0.47 -4.21 8.37
CA LEU A 44 0.75 -4.46 7.64
C LEU A 44 1.91 -3.73 8.33
N SER A 45 2.95 -4.46 8.69
CA SER A 45 4.21 -3.89 9.15
C SER A 45 5.18 -3.71 7.98
N ILE A 46 5.94 -2.63 8.02
CA ILE A 46 7.00 -2.32 7.04
C ILE A 46 8.31 -2.26 7.82
N HIS A 47 9.28 -3.05 7.39
CA HIS A 47 10.60 -3.11 7.99
C HIS A 47 11.67 -2.79 6.94
N PRO A 48 12.83 -2.26 7.33
CA PRO A 48 13.96 -2.10 6.43
C PRO A 48 14.32 -3.41 5.72
N ALA A 49 14.89 -3.30 4.52
CA ALA A 49 15.48 -4.46 3.86
C ALA A 49 16.62 -5.03 4.72
N PRO A 50 16.84 -6.36 4.69
CA PRO A 50 17.95 -6.99 5.43
C PRO A 50 19.32 -6.49 4.99
N ASP A 51 19.44 -6.12 3.71
CA ASP A 51 20.68 -5.62 3.11
C ASP A 51 20.54 -4.13 2.72
N ALA A 52 20.91 -3.25 3.66
CA ALA A 52 20.99 -1.82 3.39
C ALA A 52 22.20 -1.44 2.49
N HIS A 53 23.20 -2.32 2.37
CA HIS A 53 24.35 -2.06 1.51
C HIS A 53 23.93 -2.07 0.02
N ALA A 54 23.07 -2.98 -0.38
CA ALA A 54 22.56 -3.04 -1.76
C ALA A 54 21.84 -1.74 -2.16
N LEU A 55 21.10 -1.11 -1.24
CA LEU A 55 20.44 0.18 -1.48
C LEU A 55 21.45 1.32 -1.66
N ARG A 56 22.51 1.36 -0.84
CA ARG A 56 23.59 2.36 -0.98
C ARG A 56 24.42 2.14 -2.24
N ALA A 57 24.68 0.89 -2.62
CA ALA A 57 25.35 0.56 -3.87
C ALA A 57 24.52 1.05 -5.08
N ALA A 58 23.20 0.85 -5.07
CA ALA A 58 22.33 1.34 -6.12
C ALA A 58 22.35 2.88 -6.24
N TRP A 59 22.51 3.61 -5.13
CA TRP A 59 22.75 5.06 -5.17
C TRP A 59 24.06 5.43 -5.86
N ALA A 60 25.14 4.73 -5.56
CA ALA A 60 26.46 4.95 -6.20
C ALA A 60 26.43 4.62 -7.70
N GLU A 61 25.55 3.73 -8.12
CA GLU A 61 25.43 3.22 -9.48
C GLU A 61 24.25 3.82 -10.25
N LEU A 62 23.63 4.90 -9.76
CA LEU A 62 22.44 5.50 -10.41
C LEU A 62 22.62 5.75 -11.91
N GLY A 63 23.79 6.22 -12.32
CA GLY A 63 24.11 6.51 -13.73
C GLY A 63 24.20 5.30 -14.65
N GLN A 64 24.16 4.07 -14.13
CA GLN A 64 24.14 2.84 -14.94
C GLN A 64 22.73 2.50 -15.42
N TRP A 65 21.71 3.06 -14.78
CA TRP A 65 20.32 2.77 -15.07
C TRP A 65 19.69 3.84 -15.96
N ASN A 66 18.90 3.42 -16.93
CA ASN A 66 18.10 4.34 -17.71
C ASN A 66 16.81 4.76 -16.95
N ALA A 67 16.28 3.84 -16.13
CA ALA A 67 15.17 4.15 -15.25
C ALA A 67 15.20 3.33 -13.96
N LEU A 68 14.63 3.89 -12.89
CA LEU A 68 14.29 3.18 -11.67
C LEU A 68 12.77 3.13 -11.53
N MET A 69 12.18 1.93 -11.42
CA MET A 69 10.76 1.76 -11.16
C MET A 69 10.51 1.54 -9.67
N PHE A 70 9.84 2.46 -9.05
CA PHE A 70 9.41 2.35 -7.65
C PHE A 70 7.99 1.81 -7.57
N VAL A 71 7.82 0.61 -7.06
CA VAL A 71 6.54 -0.08 -7.06
C VAL A 71 5.53 0.44 -6.04
N SER A 72 5.95 1.33 -5.13
CA SER A 72 5.11 1.92 -4.08
C SER A 72 5.83 3.08 -3.38
N ALA A 73 5.10 3.91 -2.64
CA ALA A 73 5.67 4.96 -1.78
C ALA A 73 6.66 4.37 -0.74
N ASN A 74 6.38 3.20 -0.16
CA ASN A 74 7.32 2.55 0.76
C ASN A 74 8.67 2.20 0.09
N ALA A 75 8.67 1.88 -1.20
CA ALA A 75 9.91 1.62 -1.94
C ALA A 75 10.72 2.92 -2.12
N ILE A 76 10.03 4.03 -2.38
CA ILE A 76 10.64 5.36 -2.45
C ILE A 76 11.22 5.74 -1.09
N ASP A 77 10.42 5.70 -0.03
CA ASP A 77 10.84 6.07 1.32
C ASP A 77 12.07 5.26 1.76
N ALA A 78 12.04 3.94 1.54
CA ALA A 78 13.14 3.05 1.92
C ALA A 78 14.41 3.29 1.10
N PHE A 79 14.30 3.55 -0.20
CA PHE A 79 15.41 3.84 -1.08
C PHE A 79 16.05 5.19 -0.72
N PHE A 80 15.25 6.23 -0.57
CA PHE A 80 15.73 7.58 -0.23
C PHE A 80 16.25 7.68 1.20
N ALA A 81 15.77 6.86 2.14
CA ALA A 81 16.34 6.76 3.49
C ALA A 81 17.80 6.26 3.51
N GLN A 82 18.25 5.59 2.45
CA GLN A 82 19.63 5.14 2.31
C GLN A 82 20.48 6.03 1.40
N ARG A 83 19.95 7.19 0.99
CA ARG A 83 20.67 8.16 0.18
C ARG A 83 21.89 8.69 0.93
N PRO A 84 23.11 8.62 0.37
CA PRO A 84 24.27 9.31 0.91
C PRO A 84 24.00 10.83 1.02
N ALA A 85 24.54 11.47 2.08
CA ALA A 85 24.24 12.86 2.39
C ALA A 85 24.71 13.85 1.31
N ASP A 86 25.75 13.48 0.58
CA ASP A 86 26.37 14.25 -0.50
C ASP A 86 25.78 13.96 -1.88
N MET A 87 24.85 13.01 -1.99
CA MET A 87 24.22 12.63 -3.26
C MET A 87 22.82 13.22 -3.40
N GLN A 88 22.48 13.56 -4.64
CA GLN A 88 21.13 13.95 -5.03
C GLN A 88 20.74 13.18 -6.28
N TRP A 89 19.45 13.18 -6.61
CA TRP A 89 19.00 12.64 -7.90
C TRP A 89 19.68 13.45 -9.02
N PRO A 90 20.35 12.80 -9.99
CA PRO A 90 20.99 13.48 -11.09
C PRO A 90 20.00 14.34 -11.88
N GLN A 91 20.50 15.43 -12.47
CA GLN A 91 19.69 16.38 -13.28
C GLN A 91 20.28 16.60 -14.68
N ASP A 92 21.32 15.87 -15.01
CA ASP A 92 21.96 15.96 -16.32
C ASP A 92 21.24 15.11 -17.37
N ALA A 93 21.73 15.13 -18.60
CA ALA A 93 21.13 14.42 -19.73
C ALA A 93 21.15 12.88 -19.59
N HIS A 94 21.93 12.35 -18.65
CA HIS A 94 22.05 10.91 -18.37
C HIS A 94 21.34 10.51 -17.07
N ALA A 95 20.62 11.45 -16.45
CA ALA A 95 19.86 11.18 -15.24
C ALA A 95 18.83 10.06 -15.47
N PRO A 96 18.79 9.03 -14.62
CA PRO A 96 17.79 7.98 -14.76
C PRO A 96 16.38 8.56 -14.55
N ARG A 97 15.43 8.05 -15.31
CA ARG A 97 14.02 8.36 -15.11
C ARG A 97 13.48 7.61 -13.87
N ALA A 98 12.50 8.17 -13.23
CA ALA A 98 11.83 7.55 -12.09
C ALA A 98 10.41 7.15 -12.48
N TRP A 99 10.15 5.85 -12.57
CA TRP A 99 8.86 5.29 -12.96
C TRP A 99 8.03 4.91 -11.75
N VAL A 100 6.76 5.26 -11.74
CA VAL A 100 5.84 4.92 -10.65
C VAL A 100 4.45 4.53 -11.17
N PRO A 101 3.74 3.61 -10.49
CA PRO A 101 2.45 3.12 -10.95
C PRO A 101 1.28 4.09 -10.72
N GLY A 102 1.49 5.23 -10.08
CA GLY A 102 0.39 6.14 -9.81
C GLY A 102 0.74 7.43 -9.08
N PRO A 103 -0.23 8.36 -8.97
CA PRO A 103 -0.01 9.76 -8.56
C PRO A 103 0.50 9.90 -7.11
N ALA A 104 0.09 9.04 -6.20
CA ALA A 104 0.58 9.10 -4.80
C ALA A 104 2.09 8.83 -4.72
N SER A 105 2.61 7.90 -5.55
CA SER A 105 4.04 7.62 -5.64
C SER A 105 4.79 8.71 -6.40
N ALA A 106 4.19 9.33 -7.42
CA ALA A 106 4.77 10.49 -8.10
C ALA A 106 4.99 11.65 -7.12
N LYS A 107 3.98 11.97 -6.31
CA LYS A 107 4.09 12.99 -5.25
C LYS A 107 5.16 12.64 -4.21
N ALA A 108 5.34 11.37 -3.88
CA ALA A 108 6.42 10.95 -2.96
C ALA A 108 7.81 11.20 -3.57
N LEU A 109 8.01 10.95 -4.86
CA LEU A 109 9.25 11.27 -5.58
C LEU A 109 9.53 12.78 -5.63
N GLU A 110 8.51 13.59 -5.91
CA GLU A 110 8.62 15.06 -5.88
C GLU A 110 9.06 15.54 -4.47
N SER A 111 8.45 14.97 -3.42
CA SER A 111 8.80 15.29 -2.03
C SER A 111 10.22 14.83 -1.68
N ALA A 112 10.75 13.82 -2.36
CA ALA A 112 12.13 13.35 -2.24
C ALA A 112 13.12 14.13 -3.13
N ALA A 113 12.66 15.24 -3.76
CA ALA A 113 13.42 16.12 -4.64
C ALA A 113 13.89 15.47 -5.96
N VAL A 114 13.13 14.50 -6.49
CA VAL A 114 13.30 14.06 -7.87
C VAL A 114 12.68 15.11 -8.79
N PRO A 115 13.37 15.59 -9.85
CA PRO A 115 12.81 16.56 -10.78
C PRO A 115 11.55 16.03 -11.46
N THR A 116 10.48 16.80 -11.49
CA THR A 116 9.17 16.38 -12.01
C THR A 116 9.23 15.89 -13.46
N HIS A 117 10.10 16.50 -14.30
CA HIS A 117 10.28 16.10 -15.70
C HIS A 117 10.97 14.75 -15.88
N LEU A 118 11.57 14.19 -14.82
CA LEU A 118 12.15 12.83 -14.80
C LEU A 118 11.19 11.79 -14.22
N ILE A 119 10.02 12.19 -13.75
CA ILE A 119 9.03 11.27 -13.19
C ILE A 119 8.04 10.84 -14.27
N ASP A 120 7.92 9.54 -14.49
CA ASP A 120 6.89 8.95 -15.36
C ASP A 120 5.86 8.21 -14.51
N ALA A 121 4.61 8.57 -14.73
CA ALA A 121 3.45 7.96 -14.09
C ALA A 121 2.31 7.84 -15.11
N PRO A 122 1.34 6.93 -14.91
CA PRO A 122 0.10 6.96 -15.66
C PRO A 122 -0.59 8.30 -15.54
N ASP A 123 -1.37 8.67 -16.57
CA ASP A 123 -2.17 9.89 -16.55
C ASP A 123 -3.03 9.95 -15.27
N ALA A 124 -3.11 11.13 -14.66
CA ALA A 124 -3.88 11.32 -13.42
C ALA A 124 -5.38 10.99 -13.58
N GLN A 125 -5.88 10.99 -14.82
CA GLN A 125 -7.27 10.62 -15.17
C GLN A 125 -7.40 9.15 -15.61
N ALA A 126 -6.32 8.35 -15.59
CA ALA A 126 -6.38 6.94 -15.94
C ALA A 126 -7.41 6.21 -15.07
N GLU A 127 -8.18 5.30 -15.69
CA GLU A 127 -9.17 4.51 -14.97
C GLU A 127 -8.53 3.56 -13.95
N GLN A 128 -7.30 3.11 -14.22
CA GLN A 128 -6.52 2.24 -13.37
C GLN A 128 -5.07 2.74 -13.26
N PHE A 129 -4.50 2.55 -12.07
CA PHE A 129 -3.10 2.85 -11.77
C PHE A 129 -2.35 1.52 -11.63
N ASP A 130 -1.90 0.98 -12.76
CA ASP A 130 -1.25 -0.31 -12.88
C ASP A 130 -0.02 -0.26 -13.80
N SER A 131 0.61 -1.40 -13.98
CA SER A 131 1.80 -1.51 -14.82
C SER A 131 1.50 -1.37 -16.31
N GLU A 132 0.31 -1.72 -16.73
CA GLU A 132 -0.16 -1.61 -18.10
C GLU A 132 -0.32 -0.14 -18.50
N SER A 133 -0.97 0.65 -17.65
CA SER A 133 -1.12 2.10 -17.85
C SER A 133 0.22 2.83 -17.82
N LEU A 134 1.16 2.40 -16.95
CA LEU A 134 2.52 2.93 -16.94
C LEU A 134 3.27 2.58 -18.23
N TRP A 135 3.15 1.34 -18.72
CA TRP A 135 3.83 0.91 -19.95
C TRP A 135 3.47 1.78 -21.16
N GLU A 136 2.22 2.16 -21.30
CA GLU A 136 1.79 3.04 -22.40
C GLU A 136 2.52 4.39 -22.38
N GLN A 137 2.93 4.88 -21.23
CA GLN A 137 3.69 6.13 -21.09
C GLN A 137 5.18 5.95 -21.40
N VAL A 138 5.76 4.80 -21.02
CA VAL A 138 7.22 4.62 -20.99
C VAL A 138 7.76 3.75 -22.14
N ARG A 139 6.93 3.01 -22.87
CA ARG A 139 7.35 2.07 -23.90
C ARG A 139 8.23 2.68 -24.99
N SER A 140 8.05 3.96 -25.33
CA SER A 140 8.88 4.66 -26.31
C SER A 140 10.31 4.95 -25.84
N GLN A 141 10.55 4.85 -24.53
CA GLN A 141 11.89 5.02 -23.94
C GLN A 141 12.70 3.72 -23.97
N VAL A 142 12.04 2.56 -24.13
CA VAL A 142 12.64 1.23 -23.98
C VAL A 142 13.10 0.73 -25.34
N GLY A 143 14.35 0.24 -25.38
CA GLY A 143 14.96 -0.35 -26.58
C GLY A 143 16.14 -1.22 -26.22
N SER A 144 16.91 -1.61 -27.24
CA SER A 144 18.11 -2.44 -27.04
C SER A 144 19.11 -1.76 -26.11
N GLY A 145 19.54 -2.48 -25.07
CA GLY A 145 20.49 -1.99 -24.06
C GLY A 145 19.86 -1.12 -22.96
N PHE A 146 18.54 -0.92 -22.95
CA PHE A 146 17.87 -0.22 -21.86
C PHE A 146 18.01 -1.00 -20.54
N GLN A 147 18.35 -0.30 -19.44
CA GLN A 147 18.56 -0.90 -18.13
C GLN A 147 17.53 -0.34 -17.14
N LEU A 148 16.65 -1.20 -16.64
CA LEU A 148 15.63 -0.88 -15.62
C LEU A 148 16.01 -1.47 -14.28
N LEU A 149 16.02 -0.68 -13.21
CA LEU A 149 16.08 -1.17 -11.83
C LEU A 149 14.70 -1.12 -11.19
N VAL A 150 14.13 -2.27 -10.82
CA VAL A 150 12.85 -2.35 -10.10
C VAL A 150 13.09 -2.35 -8.59
N VAL A 151 12.76 -1.25 -7.93
CA VAL A 151 12.87 -1.05 -6.48
C VAL A 151 11.55 -1.48 -5.82
N ARG A 152 11.60 -2.56 -5.04
CA ARG A 152 10.38 -3.22 -4.54
C ARG A 152 10.45 -3.63 -3.07
N GLY A 153 9.28 -3.95 -2.50
CA GLY A 153 9.16 -4.67 -1.23
C GLY A 153 9.18 -6.18 -1.42
N GLY A 154 9.64 -6.88 -0.40
CA GLY A 154 9.51 -8.33 -0.24
C GLY A 154 8.56 -8.70 0.89
N ARG A 155 8.41 -10.00 1.14
CA ARG A 155 7.69 -10.54 2.30
C ARG A 155 8.71 -11.04 3.32
N ALA A 156 8.47 -10.79 4.60
CA ALA A 156 9.36 -11.20 5.67
C ALA A 156 9.47 -12.74 5.78
N ASP A 157 8.38 -13.46 5.52
CA ASP A 157 8.33 -14.93 5.52
C ASP A 157 9.08 -15.59 4.35
N ALA A 158 9.27 -14.86 3.25
CA ALA A 158 10.04 -15.33 2.10
C ALA A 158 11.56 -15.16 2.24
N LEU A 159 12.02 -14.54 3.32
CA LEU A 159 13.44 -14.31 3.62
C LEU A 159 14.06 -15.41 4.49
N SER A 160 13.37 -16.53 4.70
CA SER A 160 13.91 -17.67 5.46
C SER A 160 15.15 -18.24 4.76
N PRO A 161 16.25 -18.53 5.52
CA PRO A 161 17.52 -18.95 4.93
C PRO A 161 17.51 -20.35 4.28
N VAL A 162 16.36 -20.99 4.22
CA VAL A 162 16.18 -22.34 3.65
C VAL A 162 15.78 -22.32 2.16
N SER A 163 15.51 -21.17 1.57
CA SER A 163 15.24 -21.08 0.14
C SER A 163 16.46 -20.50 -0.60
N PRO A 164 16.98 -21.19 -1.64
CA PRO A 164 18.02 -20.62 -2.46
C PRO A 164 17.53 -19.33 -3.11
N PRO A 165 18.42 -18.42 -3.52
CA PRO A 165 18.04 -17.24 -4.29
C PRO A 165 17.57 -17.68 -5.68
N ALA A 166 16.41 -18.30 -5.72
CA ALA A 166 15.76 -18.62 -6.97
C ALA A 166 15.09 -17.35 -7.48
N SER A 167 15.42 -16.97 -8.67
CA SER A 167 14.76 -15.99 -9.54
C SER A 167 13.25 -16.29 -9.78
N THR A 168 12.65 -17.20 -9.04
CA THR A 168 11.32 -17.77 -9.27
C THR A 168 10.67 -18.19 -7.96
N GLY A 169 10.22 -17.23 -7.14
CA GLY A 169 9.48 -17.69 -5.94
C GLY A 169 8.96 -16.64 -4.98
N LEU A 170 9.33 -15.40 -5.12
CA LEU A 170 8.69 -14.33 -4.36
C LEU A 170 7.43 -13.94 -5.13
N SER A 171 6.25 -14.20 -4.57
CA SER A 171 4.96 -13.78 -5.10
C SER A 171 4.97 -12.27 -5.33
N THR A 172 5.50 -11.89 -6.46
CA THR A 172 5.52 -10.54 -7.01
C THR A 172 4.14 -10.28 -7.59
N GLY A 173 3.59 -9.11 -7.39
CA GLY A 173 2.28 -8.80 -7.98
C GLY A 173 2.37 -8.94 -9.50
N ILE A 174 1.44 -9.67 -10.08
CA ILE A 174 1.35 -10.06 -11.51
C ILE A 174 1.73 -8.93 -12.49
N GLY A 175 1.37 -7.68 -12.20
CA GLY A 175 1.65 -6.55 -13.09
C GLY A 175 3.13 -6.15 -13.19
N ARG A 176 3.95 -6.39 -12.17
CA ARG A 176 5.38 -5.97 -12.17
C ARG A 176 6.25 -6.94 -12.96
N GLU A 177 5.96 -8.21 -12.91
CA GLU A 177 6.60 -9.23 -13.75
C GLU A 177 6.26 -8.98 -15.21
N TRP A 178 5.00 -8.69 -15.48
CA TRP A 178 4.53 -8.33 -16.82
C TRP A 178 5.29 -7.12 -17.40
N LEU A 179 5.51 -6.04 -16.62
CA LEU A 179 6.28 -4.87 -17.09
C LEU A 179 7.74 -5.26 -17.35
N ALA A 180 8.36 -6.04 -16.48
CA ALA A 180 9.72 -6.54 -16.66
C ALA A 180 9.84 -7.35 -17.96
N GLU A 181 8.91 -8.29 -18.19
CA GLU A 181 8.85 -9.07 -19.44
C GLU A 181 8.70 -8.17 -20.70
N ARG A 182 7.96 -7.06 -20.60
CA ARG A 182 7.83 -6.09 -21.70
C ARG A 182 9.15 -5.38 -21.99
N VAL A 183 9.87 -4.96 -20.94
CA VAL A 183 11.19 -4.33 -21.07
C VAL A 183 12.18 -5.32 -21.71
N GLU A 184 12.24 -6.55 -21.22
CA GLU A 184 13.13 -7.60 -21.75
C GLU A 184 12.78 -7.96 -23.18
N SER A 185 11.49 -8.07 -23.52
CA SER A 185 11.01 -8.34 -24.89
C SER A 185 11.38 -7.22 -25.87
N ALA A 186 11.54 -5.99 -25.38
CA ALA A 186 11.99 -4.85 -26.18
C ALA A 186 13.52 -4.74 -26.26
N GLY A 187 14.27 -5.71 -25.71
CA GLY A 187 15.74 -5.78 -25.74
C GLY A 187 16.43 -5.06 -24.59
N GLY A 188 15.70 -4.68 -23.56
CA GLY A 188 16.24 -4.15 -22.31
C GLY A 188 16.64 -5.25 -21.33
N SER A 189 17.16 -4.84 -20.18
CA SER A 189 17.47 -5.71 -19.04
C SER A 189 16.85 -5.16 -17.77
N VAL A 190 16.50 -6.06 -16.82
CA VAL A 190 15.82 -5.70 -15.58
C VAL A 190 16.62 -6.20 -14.38
N GLY A 191 17.02 -5.26 -13.52
CA GLY A 191 17.56 -5.53 -12.19
C GLY A 191 16.46 -5.42 -11.12
N TRP A 192 16.64 -6.13 -10.01
CA TRP A 192 15.69 -6.15 -8.89
C TRP A 192 16.39 -5.74 -7.60
N LEU A 193 15.82 -4.75 -6.90
CA LEU A 193 16.33 -4.25 -5.63
C LEU A 193 15.26 -4.37 -4.54
N LEU A 194 15.56 -5.12 -3.49
CA LEU A 194 14.71 -5.23 -2.32
C LEU A 194 14.95 -4.01 -1.41
N ALA A 195 13.97 -3.12 -1.31
CA ALA A 195 14.08 -1.90 -0.52
C ALA A 195 13.48 -2.02 0.89
N TYR A 196 12.47 -2.85 1.07
CA TYR A 196 11.81 -3.07 2.35
C TYR A 196 11.17 -4.45 2.41
N VAL A 197 10.82 -4.91 3.59
CA VAL A 197 10.04 -6.13 3.77
C VAL A 197 8.72 -5.83 4.46
N ARG A 198 7.68 -6.57 4.04
CA ARG A 198 6.34 -6.52 4.62
C ARG A 198 6.12 -7.74 5.48
N GLY A 199 5.42 -7.54 6.58
CA GLY A 199 5.06 -8.63 7.48
C GLY A 199 3.71 -8.42 8.14
N ALA A 200 3.26 -9.45 8.83
CA ALA A 200 2.09 -9.34 9.69
C ALA A 200 2.36 -8.34 10.83
N PRO A 201 1.38 -7.55 11.23
CA PRO A 201 1.53 -6.65 12.37
C PRO A 201 1.62 -7.47 13.66
N GLN A 202 2.29 -6.90 14.65
CA GLN A 202 2.30 -7.43 16.02
C GLN A 202 1.43 -6.50 16.88
N TRP A 203 0.15 -6.81 17.00
CA TRP A 203 -0.75 -6.02 17.81
C TRP A 203 -0.51 -6.27 19.30
N THR A 204 -0.52 -5.20 20.06
CA THR A 204 -0.54 -5.21 21.52
C THR A 204 -1.94 -5.57 22.03
N ASP A 205 -2.07 -5.94 23.30
CA ASP A 205 -3.38 -6.18 23.94
C ASP A 205 -4.31 -4.96 23.84
N ALA A 206 -3.75 -3.74 23.87
CA ALA A 206 -4.51 -2.50 23.71
C ALA A 206 -5.08 -2.36 22.28
N GLU A 207 -4.31 -2.72 21.25
CA GLU A 207 -4.77 -2.71 19.85
C GLU A 207 -5.82 -3.80 19.60
N TYR A 208 -5.67 -4.99 20.18
CA TYR A 208 -6.73 -6.01 20.14
C TYR A 208 -8.02 -5.53 20.80
N ALA A 209 -7.94 -4.90 21.98
CA ALA A 209 -9.10 -4.34 22.65
C ALA A 209 -9.76 -3.20 21.84
N GLN A 210 -8.95 -2.39 21.17
CA GLN A 210 -9.43 -1.31 20.30
C GLN A 210 -10.12 -1.87 19.05
N ALA A 211 -9.54 -2.91 18.44
CA ALA A 211 -10.11 -3.61 17.30
C ALA A 211 -11.44 -4.30 17.64
N ALA A 212 -11.54 -4.91 18.81
CA ALA A 212 -12.77 -5.52 19.29
C ALA A 212 -13.89 -4.47 19.42
N ARG A 213 -13.61 -3.36 20.09
CA ARG A 213 -14.57 -2.23 20.20
C ARG A 213 -14.99 -1.71 18.85
N ALA A 214 -14.03 -1.43 17.96
CA ALA A 214 -14.34 -0.92 16.61
C ALA A 214 -15.24 -1.89 15.81
N ARG A 215 -15.02 -3.20 15.95
CA ARG A 215 -15.88 -4.22 15.33
C ARG A 215 -17.29 -4.19 15.92
N ASP A 216 -17.40 -4.17 17.24
CA ASP A 216 -18.68 -4.23 17.98
C ASP A 216 -19.48 -2.93 17.78
N ASP A 217 -18.81 -1.78 17.60
CA ASP A 217 -19.38 -0.47 17.27
C ASP A 217 -19.79 -0.34 15.78
N GLY A 218 -19.61 -1.39 14.98
CA GLY A 218 -19.95 -1.39 13.55
C GLY A 218 -19.09 -0.45 12.70
N ALA A 219 -17.82 -0.30 13.05
CA ALA A 219 -16.89 0.55 12.32
C ALA A 219 -16.74 0.16 10.85
N VAL A 220 -16.36 1.15 10.02
CA VAL A 220 -15.98 0.95 8.63
C VAL A 220 -14.47 0.66 8.57
N TRP A 221 -14.11 -0.52 8.10
CA TRP A 221 -12.73 -0.97 7.94
C TRP A 221 -12.21 -0.60 6.55
N LEU A 222 -11.28 0.33 6.47
CA LEU A 222 -10.70 0.81 5.22
C LEU A 222 -9.50 -0.05 4.83
N PHE A 223 -9.62 -0.79 3.73
CA PHE A 223 -8.57 -1.65 3.19
C PHE A 223 -8.01 -1.13 1.87
N SER A 224 -6.69 -1.01 1.81
CA SER A 224 -5.93 -0.68 0.58
C SER A 224 -4.98 -1.81 0.15
N SER A 225 -5.07 -2.98 0.79
CA SER A 225 -4.31 -4.18 0.44
C SER A 225 -5.09 -5.45 0.81
N SER A 226 -5.10 -6.45 -0.07
CA SER A 226 -5.65 -7.76 0.24
C SER A 226 -4.80 -8.52 1.28
N GLU A 227 -3.51 -8.20 1.39
CA GLU A 227 -2.62 -8.73 2.41
C GLU A 227 -3.03 -8.26 3.81
N CYS A 228 -3.49 -7.00 3.96
CA CYS A 228 -4.06 -6.50 5.22
C CYS A 228 -5.29 -7.32 5.65
N VAL A 229 -6.17 -7.70 4.71
CA VAL A 229 -7.34 -8.54 5.02
C VAL A 229 -6.88 -9.93 5.50
N ALA A 230 -5.90 -10.53 4.83
CA ALA A 230 -5.38 -11.83 5.23
C ALA A 230 -4.70 -11.80 6.62
N HIS A 231 -3.93 -10.74 6.91
CA HIS A 231 -3.33 -10.55 8.24
C HIS A 231 -4.41 -10.36 9.31
N LEU A 232 -5.44 -9.57 9.06
CA LEU A 232 -6.55 -9.40 10.00
C LEU A 232 -7.26 -10.72 10.29
N GLN A 233 -7.47 -11.58 9.28
CA GLN A 233 -7.99 -12.93 9.49
C GLN A 233 -7.05 -13.78 10.37
N ALA A 234 -5.74 -13.75 10.09
CA ALA A 234 -4.76 -14.47 10.91
C ALA A 234 -4.78 -14.00 12.37
N LEU A 235 -4.83 -12.68 12.61
CA LEU A 235 -4.97 -12.09 13.95
C LEU A 235 -6.26 -12.52 14.64
N THR A 236 -7.35 -12.70 13.89
CA THR A 236 -8.62 -13.19 14.44
C THR A 236 -8.50 -14.63 14.99
N HIS A 237 -7.65 -15.45 14.40
CA HIS A 237 -7.43 -16.82 14.84
C HIS A 237 -6.35 -16.94 15.94
N SER A 238 -5.31 -16.11 15.91
CA SER A 238 -4.15 -16.20 16.82
C SER A 238 -4.19 -15.24 18.01
N GLY A 239 -5.08 -14.25 18.02
CA GLY A 239 -5.20 -13.23 19.05
C GLY A 239 -5.70 -13.75 20.40
N PRO A 240 -5.82 -12.87 21.42
CA PRO A 240 -6.36 -13.20 22.73
C PRO A 240 -7.74 -13.84 22.68
N ALA A 241 -8.08 -14.66 23.69
CA ALA A 241 -9.35 -15.39 23.74
C ALA A 241 -10.59 -14.47 23.61
N ALA A 242 -10.56 -13.30 24.26
CA ALA A 242 -11.63 -12.30 24.16
C ALA A 242 -11.85 -11.79 22.73
N TRP A 243 -10.78 -11.69 21.92
CA TRP A 243 -10.84 -11.32 20.52
C TRP A 243 -11.39 -12.46 19.64
N ARG A 244 -10.98 -13.70 19.89
CA ARG A 244 -11.37 -14.89 19.13
C ARG A 244 -12.82 -15.29 19.33
N ASN A 245 -13.36 -15.13 20.54
CA ASN A 245 -14.67 -15.67 20.97
C ASN A 245 -15.86 -14.78 20.62
N SER A 246 -15.68 -13.74 19.82
CA SER A 246 -16.67 -12.72 19.53
C SER A 246 -17.68 -13.08 18.43
N ALA A 247 -17.55 -14.26 17.80
CA ALA A 247 -18.54 -14.77 16.84
C ALA A 247 -19.37 -15.88 17.46
N GLY A 248 -20.69 -15.84 17.25
CA GLY A 248 -21.57 -16.97 17.59
C GLY A 248 -21.24 -18.20 16.74
N PRO A 249 -21.70 -19.40 17.14
CA PRO A 249 -21.49 -20.62 16.38
C PRO A 249 -21.95 -20.48 14.92
N GLY A 250 -21.06 -20.72 13.96
CA GLY A 250 -21.36 -20.66 12.54
C GLY A 250 -21.42 -19.26 11.92
N GLN A 251 -21.12 -18.19 12.66
CA GLN A 251 -21.06 -16.84 12.13
C GLN A 251 -19.60 -16.36 11.98
N SER A 252 -19.33 -15.58 10.93
CA SER A 252 -18.06 -14.86 10.83
C SER A 252 -17.99 -13.76 11.88
N ALA A 253 -16.83 -13.58 12.52
CA ALA A 253 -16.57 -12.46 13.42
C ALA A 253 -16.77 -11.09 12.77
N TRP A 254 -16.87 -11.04 11.45
CA TRP A 254 -16.98 -9.83 10.64
C TRP A 254 -18.37 -9.63 10.02
N SER A 255 -19.34 -10.51 10.30
CA SER A 255 -20.68 -10.46 9.68
C SER A 255 -21.45 -9.15 9.94
N GLY A 256 -21.22 -8.49 11.08
CA GLY A 256 -21.76 -7.18 11.42
C GLY A 256 -20.91 -5.99 10.97
N SER A 257 -19.71 -6.24 10.42
CA SER A 257 -18.75 -5.19 10.09
C SER A 257 -18.86 -4.76 8.63
N VAL A 258 -18.46 -3.50 8.37
CA VAL A 258 -18.42 -2.90 7.03
C VAL A 258 -16.97 -2.81 6.57
N ALA A 259 -16.68 -3.23 5.34
CA ALA A 259 -15.40 -3.01 4.70
C ALA A 259 -15.54 -1.99 3.57
N LEU A 260 -14.59 -1.06 3.47
CA LEU A 260 -14.40 -0.17 2.33
C LEU A 260 -13.09 -0.54 1.65
N ALA A 261 -13.15 -1.05 0.43
CA ALA A 261 -12.03 -1.58 -0.32
C ALA A 261 -11.67 -0.68 -1.51
N THR A 262 -10.37 -0.40 -1.70
CA THR A 262 -9.91 0.49 -2.77
C THR A 262 -9.66 -0.22 -4.11
N HIS A 263 -9.92 -1.52 -4.20
CA HIS A 263 -9.76 -2.30 -5.43
C HIS A 263 -10.67 -3.56 -5.41
N PRO A 264 -11.17 -4.04 -6.56
CA PRO A 264 -12.02 -5.25 -6.63
C PRO A 264 -11.41 -6.50 -5.98
N ARG A 265 -10.09 -6.72 -6.11
CA ARG A 265 -9.41 -7.85 -5.43
C ARG A 265 -9.49 -7.76 -3.90
N ILE A 266 -9.38 -6.55 -3.36
CA ILE A 266 -9.48 -6.30 -1.91
C ILE A 266 -10.91 -6.56 -1.45
N ALA A 267 -11.91 -6.07 -2.21
CA ALA A 267 -13.31 -6.33 -1.93
C ALA A 267 -13.63 -7.84 -1.94
N LYS A 268 -13.08 -8.60 -2.91
CA LYS A 268 -13.20 -10.05 -2.95
C LYS A 268 -12.59 -10.71 -1.70
N ALA A 269 -11.40 -10.27 -1.28
CA ALA A 269 -10.75 -10.76 -0.08
C ALA A 269 -11.57 -10.45 1.18
N ALA A 270 -12.11 -9.23 1.33
CA ALA A 270 -12.95 -8.85 2.45
C ALA A 270 -14.24 -9.67 2.54
N ARG A 271 -14.90 -9.94 1.40
CA ARG A 271 -16.07 -10.85 1.36
C ARG A 271 -15.68 -12.27 1.79
N ALA A 272 -14.57 -12.79 1.28
CA ALA A 272 -14.07 -14.12 1.67
C ALA A 272 -13.68 -14.18 3.15
N ALA A 273 -13.25 -13.08 3.75
CA ALA A 273 -12.98 -12.94 5.18
C ALA A 273 -14.27 -12.91 6.03
N GLY A 274 -15.43 -12.76 5.41
CA GLY A 274 -16.73 -12.80 6.07
C GLY A 274 -17.26 -11.44 6.50
N PHE A 275 -16.76 -10.33 5.94
CA PHE A 275 -17.37 -9.01 6.14
C PHE A 275 -18.79 -9.01 5.58
N GLY A 276 -19.76 -8.57 6.41
CA GLY A 276 -21.18 -8.60 6.03
C GLY A 276 -21.52 -7.60 4.93
N THR A 277 -20.89 -6.45 4.92
CA THR A 277 -21.06 -5.44 3.87
C THR A 277 -19.71 -4.99 3.33
N VAL A 278 -19.57 -4.93 2.01
CA VAL A 278 -18.32 -4.53 1.36
C VAL A 278 -18.60 -3.54 0.24
N TYR A 279 -18.13 -2.32 0.44
CA TYR A 279 -18.15 -1.24 -0.54
C TYR A 279 -16.83 -1.17 -1.31
N LEU A 280 -16.91 -0.69 -2.54
CA LEU A 280 -15.75 -0.42 -3.39
C LEU A 280 -15.61 1.09 -3.57
N THR A 281 -14.37 1.60 -3.49
CA THR A 281 -14.03 2.99 -3.76
C THR A 281 -12.76 3.08 -4.60
N ARG A 282 -12.46 4.24 -5.17
CA ARG A 282 -11.15 4.53 -5.75
C ARG A 282 -10.12 4.77 -4.64
N PRO A 283 -8.80 4.59 -4.93
CA PRO A 283 -7.76 4.69 -3.91
C PRO A 283 -7.43 6.12 -3.44
N GLY A 284 -8.05 7.15 -4.03
CA GLY A 284 -7.87 8.55 -3.65
C GLY A 284 -8.52 8.90 -2.32
N LEU A 285 -7.92 9.82 -1.55
CA LEU A 285 -8.48 10.27 -0.26
C LEU A 285 -9.86 10.92 -0.44
N ALA A 286 -10.04 11.74 -1.47
CA ALA A 286 -11.32 12.39 -1.79
C ALA A 286 -12.42 11.36 -2.11
N ASP A 287 -12.08 10.33 -2.89
CA ASP A 287 -13.03 9.26 -3.25
C ASP A 287 -13.44 8.44 -2.02
N VAL A 288 -12.49 8.17 -1.13
CA VAL A 288 -12.75 7.46 0.13
C VAL A 288 -13.66 8.28 1.05
N LEU A 289 -13.40 9.59 1.20
CA LEU A 289 -14.26 10.48 1.98
C LEU A 289 -15.69 10.48 1.42
N ALA A 290 -15.87 10.69 0.11
CA ALA A 290 -17.18 10.66 -0.54
C ALA A 290 -17.90 9.31 -0.36
N SER A 291 -17.14 8.20 -0.44
CA SER A 291 -17.70 6.86 -0.22
C SER A 291 -18.14 6.64 1.22
N ILE A 292 -17.37 7.11 2.21
CA ILE A 292 -17.70 7.00 3.64
C ILE A 292 -18.99 7.79 3.95
N GLU A 293 -19.14 8.98 3.39
CA GLU A 293 -20.36 9.79 3.58
C GLU A 293 -21.62 9.15 2.98
N SER A 294 -21.46 8.26 2.00
CA SER A 294 -22.56 7.51 1.39
C SER A 294 -22.93 6.20 2.13
N ILE A 295 -22.13 5.79 3.12
CA ILE A 295 -22.40 4.58 3.93
C ILE A 295 -23.45 4.92 4.99
N PRO A 296 -24.58 4.19 5.05
CA PRO A 296 -25.68 4.44 5.97
C PRO A 296 -25.33 4.19 7.46
#